data_ee8a32952c8d5395693a905b801b2c70
#
_entry.id   ee8a32952c8d5395693a905b801b2c70
#
_cell.length_a   1.000
_cell.length_b   1.000
_cell.length_c   1.000
_cell.angle_alpha   90.00
_cell.angle_beta   90.00
_cell.angle_gamma   90.00
#
_symmetry.space_group_name_H-M   'P 1'
#
loop_
_entity.id
_entity.type
_entity.pdbx_description
1 polymer ?
#
loop_
_entity_poly.entity_id
_entity_poly.type
_entity_poly.pdbx_seq_one_letter_code
_entity_poly.pdbx_strand_id
1 'polypeptide(L)'
;NKIATGENILRASDDPVGSVELSGLNVVKKQIEQYERNVNSANDRLTLLDKNLENLSNIMIRAQELLIQASSDVLGASDRESIALEVDEMKEEILSVANAQDSNGSYLFSGYKTSIIPFVKDIAGSINYKGDRGIASLSISESRVMETTLDGGTLFQAVKGPTGENVSVFQMLEDISYSIRTASGGVNSIKATGVAELTFENKNPGTWSFDLTGNLGTASITTEITGEDPSEFVKQINLS
;
A
#
# COMPACT_ATOMS: atom_id res chain seq x y z
N ASN A 1 -42.64 -1.45 -48.13
CA ASN A 1 -42.73 -0.18 -47.41
C ASN A 1 -41.34 0.42 -47.08
N LYS A 2 -40.51 0.63 -48.12
CA LYS A 2 -39.15 1.22 -47.99
C LYS A 2 -39.14 2.65 -47.42
N ILE A 3 -40.26 3.36 -47.55
CA ILE A 3 -40.37 4.76 -47.11
C ILE A 3 -40.69 4.88 -45.62
N ALA A 4 -41.26 3.86 -44.99
CA ALA A 4 -41.69 3.91 -43.58
C ALA A 4 -40.60 3.50 -42.58
N THR A 5 -39.59 2.74 -43.01
CA THR A 5 -38.50 2.23 -42.13
C THR A 5 -37.17 2.95 -42.35
N GLY A 6 -37.03 3.73 -43.46
CA GLY A 6 -35.73 4.33 -43.83
C GLY A 6 -34.66 3.32 -44.25
N GLU A 7 -34.94 2.03 -44.20
CA GLU A 7 -34.00 0.96 -44.55
C GLU A 7 -34.17 0.58 -46.04
N ASN A 8 -33.04 0.59 -46.75
CA ASN A 8 -33.05 0.31 -48.19
C ASN A 8 -33.00 -1.19 -48.51
N ILE A 9 -32.61 -2.03 -47.54
CA ILE A 9 -32.48 -3.48 -47.67
C ILE A 9 -33.31 -4.16 -46.57
N LEU A 10 -34.47 -4.74 -46.97
CA LEU A 10 -35.36 -5.44 -46.04
C LEU A 10 -35.09 -6.94 -45.94
N ARG A 11 -34.53 -7.53 -47.01
CA ARG A 11 -34.15 -8.96 -47.06
C ARG A 11 -32.85 -9.15 -47.84
N ALA A 12 -32.01 -10.08 -47.38
CA ALA A 12 -30.75 -10.45 -48.04
C ALA A 12 -30.97 -10.95 -49.49
N SER A 13 -32.18 -11.41 -49.84
CA SER A 13 -32.55 -11.84 -51.17
C SER A 13 -32.77 -10.69 -52.16
N ASP A 14 -33.00 -9.47 -51.68
CA ASP A 14 -33.33 -8.32 -52.52
C ASP A 14 -32.07 -7.65 -53.10
N ASP A 15 -30.98 -7.67 -52.32
CA ASP A 15 -29.63 -7.25 -52.73
C ASP A 15 -28.56 -8.04 -51.91
N PRO A 16 -28.07 -9.16 -52.45
CA PRO A 16 -27.09 -9.99 -51.75
C PRO A 16 -25.75 -9.27 -51.51
N VAL A 17 -25.30 -8.42 -52.42
CA VAL A 17 -24.02 -7.70 -52.31
C VAL A 17 -24.11 -6.62 -51.23
N GLY A 18 -25.14 -5.79 -51.29
CA GLY A 18 -25.41 -4.77 -50.27
C GLY A 18 -25.65 -5.39 -48.89
N SER A 19 -26.25 -6.58 -48.81
CA SER A 19 -26.46 -7.30 -47.54
C SER A 19 -25.13 -7.76 -46.90
N VAL A 20 -24.16 -8.24 -47.70
CA VAL A 20 -22.83 -8.60 -47.23
C VAL A 20 -22.06 -7.36 -46.75
N GLU A 21 -22.13 -6.26 -47.50
CA GLU A 21 -21.48 -5.01 -47.11
C GLU A 21 -22.08 -4.45 -45.84
N LEU A 22 -23.41 -4.42 -45.72
CA LEU A 22 -24.11 -4.00 -44.51
C LEU A 22 -23.75 -4.86 -43.30
N SER A 23 -23.60 -6.18 -43.48
CA SER A 23 -23.18 -7.09 -42.44
C SER A 23 -21.73 -6.78 -41.97
N GLY A 24 -20.82 -6.50 -42.90
CA GLY A 24 -19.45 -6.06 -42.60
C GLY A 24 -19.42 -4.76 -41.81
N LEU A 25 -20.18 -3.75 -42.23
CA LEU A 25 -20.30 -2.47 -41.52
C LEU A 25 -20.88 -2.63 -40.12
N ASN A 26 -21.87 -3.53 -39.96
CA ASN A 26 -22.45 -3.81 -38.63
C ASN A 26 -21.43 -4.48 -37.69
N VAL A 27 -20.52 -5.33 -38.20
CA VAL A 27 -19.43 -5.91 -37.40
C VAL A 27 -18.47 -4.81 -36.92
N VAL A 28 -18.02 -3.94 -37.83
CA VAL A 28 -17.16 -2.80 -37.51
C VAL A 28 -17.81 -1.87 -36.48
N LYS A 29 -19.09 -1.55 -36.71
CA LYS A 29 -19.87 -0.73 -35.76
C LYS A 29 -19.88 -1.32 -34.35
N LYS A 30 -20.19 -2.61 -34.22
CA LYS A 30 -20.18 -3.31 -32.91
C LYS A 30 -18.82 -3.31 -32.27
N GLN A 31 -17.75 -3.41 -33.07
CA GLN A 31 -16.38 -3.35 -32.57
C GLN A 31 -16.03 -1.95 -32.02
N ILE A 32 -16.43 -0.89 -32.72
CA ILE A 32 -16.28 0.50 -32.27
C ILE A 32 -17.06 0.72 -30.96
N GLU A 33 -18.30 0.29 -30.87
CA GLU A 33 -19.12 0.37 -29.66
C GLU A 33 -18.49 -0.40 -28.50
N GLN A 34 -17.79 -1.52 -28.77
CA GLN A 34 -17.02 -2.23 -27.75
C GLN A 34 -15.81 -1.42 -27.27
N TYR A 35 -15.07 -0.79 -28.20
CA TYR A 35 -13.95 0.07 -27.82
C TYR A 35 -14.41 1.29 -27.02
N GLU A 36 -15.54 1.91 -27.38
CA GLU A 36 -16.11 3.01 -26.60
C GLU A 36 -16.46 2.58 -25.17
N ARG A 37 -17.08 1.43 -24.98
CA ARG A 37 -17.36 0.87 -23.65
C ARG A 37 -16.06 0.61 -22.87
N ASN A 38 -15.05 0.07 -23.53
CA ASN A 38 -13.74 -0.18 -22.89
C ASN A 38 -13.05 1.12 -22.49
N VAL A 39 -13.09 2.15 -23.34
CA VAL A 39 -12.53 3.48 -23.02
C VAL A 39 -13.22 4.09 -21.81
N ASN A 40 -14.55 4.07 -21.77
CA ASN A 40 -15.31 4.59 -20.63
C ASN A 40 -14.97 3.82 -19.34
N SER A 41 -14.95 2.49 -19.39
CA SER A 41 -14.58 1.65 -18.25
C SER A 41 -13.15 1.89 -17.79
N ALA A 42 -12.20 2.05 -18.73
CA ALA A 42 -10.82 2.37 -18.42
C ALA A 42 -10.71 3.75 -17.75
N ASN A 43 -11.40 4.76 -18.28
CA ASN A 43 -11.38 6.11 -17.75
C ASN A 43 -11.96 6.18 -16.34
N ASP A 44 -13.09 5.52 -16.08
CA ASP A 44 -13.71 5.44 -14.76
C ASP A 44 -12.75 4.79 -13.73
N ARG A 45 -12.11 3.69 -14.12
CA ARG A 45 -11.19 2.96 -13.28
C ARG A 45 -9.91 3.74 -13.00
N LEU A 46 -9.33 4.40 -14.02
CA LEU A 46 -8.14 5.23 -13.85
C LEU A 46 -8.43 6.48 -13.01
N THR A 47 -9.61 7.08 -13.16
CA THR A 47 -10.04 8.20 -12.30
C THR A 47 -10.15 7.77 -10.83
N LEU A 48 -10.65 6.56 -10.59
CA LEU A 48 -10.74 6.01 -9.24
C LEU A 48 -9.36 5.68 -8.66
N LEU A 49 -8.45 5.14 -9.48
CA LEU A 49 -7.05 4.91 -9.11
C LEU A 49 -6.36 6.21 -8.74
N ASP A 50 -6.50 7.25 -9.56
CA ASP A 50 -5.90 8.57 -9.34
C ASP A 50 -6.35 9.18 -8.00
N LYS A 51 -7.65 9.15 -7.70
CA LYS A 51 -8.19 9.59 -6.41
C LYS A 51 -7.63 8.81 -5.21
N ASN A 52 -7.48 7.49 -5.35
CA ASN A 52 -6.92 6.68 -4.27
C ASN A 52 -5.42 6.95 -4.06
N LEU A 53 -4.67 7.21 -5.14
CA LEU A 53 -3.26 7.58 -5.05
C LEU A 53 -3.09 8.99 -4.48
N GLU A 54 -3.96 9.93 -4.83
CA GLU A 54 -3.99 11.27 -4.22
C GLU A 54 -4.25 11.19 -2.72
N ASN A 55 -5.25 10.38 -2.29
CA ASN A 55 -5.53 10.15 -0.87
C ASN A 55 -4.33 9.53 -0.16
N LEU A 56 -3.72 8.49 -0.74
CA LEU A 56 -2.50 7.88 -0.20
C LEU A 56 -1.38 8.90 -0.03
N SER A 57 -1.17 9.77 -1.03
CA SER A 57 -0.16 10.84 -0.98
C SER A 57 -0.43 11.81 0.16
N ASN A 58 -1.68 12.23 0.35
CA ASN A 58 -2.08 13.14 1.43
C ASN A 58 -1.87 12.52 2.82
N ILE A 59 -2.22 11.23 2.99
CA ILE A 59 -1.95 10.50 4.23
C ILE A 59 -0.45 10.46 4.53
N MET A 60 0.38 10.16 3.54
CA MET A 60 1.84 10.10 3.72
C MET A 60 2.45 11.48 4.06
N ILE A 61 1.96 12.55 3.45
CA ILE A 61 2.37 13.92 3.80
C ILE A 61 2.00 14.23 5.25
N ARG A 62 0.79 13.86 5.67
CA ARG A 62 0.34 14.06 7.05
C ARG A 62 1.15 13.24 8.05
N ALA A 63 1.48 12.00 7.71
CA ALA A 63 2.36 11.16 8.55
C ALA A 63 3.75 11.80 8.72
N GLN A 64 4.30 12.40 7.66
CA GLN A 64 5.56 13.13 7.74
C GLN A 64 5.44 14.37 8.64
N GLU A 65 4.35 15.13 8.57
CA GLU A 65 4.11 16.28 9.46
C GLU A 65 4.05 15.84 10.93
N LEU A 66 3.34 14.75 11.22
CA LEU A 66 3.24 14.19 12.57
C LEU A 66 4.59 13.71 13.10
N LEU A 67 5.42 13.11 12.25
CA LEU A 67 6.77 12.70 12.61
C LEU A 67 7.63 13.91 12.97
N ILE A 68 7.56 14.99 12.20
CA ILE A 68 8.26 16.25 12.50
C ILE A 68 7.74 16.83 13.83
N GLN A 69 6.43 16.84 14.05
CA GLN A 69 5.84 17.29 15.29
C GLN A 69 6.30 16.44 16.48
N ALA A 70 6.31 15.12 16.33
CA ALA A 70 6.71 14.18 17.37
C ALA A 70 8.21 14.28 17.74
N SER A 71 9.04 14.82 16.83
CA SER A 71 10.46 15.05 17.08
C SER A 71 10.75 16.23 18.01
N SER A 72 9.74 16.97 18.43
CA SER A 72 9.89 18.11 19.35
C SER A 72 10.16 17.63 20.79
N ASP A 73 11.21 18.15 21.41
CA ASP A 73 11.59 17.83 22.79
C ASP A 73 10.62 18.38 23.85
N VAL A 74 9.70 19.27 23.44
CA VAL A 74 8.71 19.92 24.35
C VAL A 74 7.50 19.01 24.62
N LEU A 75 7.29 17.98 23.78
CA LEU A 75 6.10 17.12 23.87
C LEU A 75 6.16 16.17 25.07
N GLY A 76 5.09 16.15 25.86
CA GLY A 76 4.89 15.17 26.91
C GLY A 76 4.55 13.76 26.37
N ALA A 77 4.61 12.76 27.27
CA ALA A 77 4.26 11.38 26.91
C ALA A 77 2.82 11.24 26.37
N SER A 78 1.87 11.98 26.97
CA SER A 78 0.46 11.98 26.52
C SER A 78 0.28 12.55 25.12
N ASP A 79 1.05 13.60 24.79
CA ASP A 79 0.96 14.24 23.47
C ASP A 79 1.55 13.30 22.40
N ARG A 80 2.66 12.64 22.70
CA ARG A 80 3.29 11.64 21.82
C ARG A 80 2.37 10.44 21.60
N GLU A 81 1.70 9.95 22.66
CA GLU A 81 0.71 8.88 22.52
C GLU A 81 -0.44 9.28 21.59
N SER A 82 -0.91 10.52 21.70
CA SER A 82 -1.97 11.03 20.82
C SER A 82 -1.54 11.07 19.35
N ILE A 83 -0.29 11.50 19.10
CA ILE A 83 0.30 11.49 17.74
C ILE A 83 0.46 10.06 17.23
N ALA A 84 0.93 9.14 18.06
CA ALA A 84 1.10 7.74 17.68
C ALA A 84 -0.24 7.07 17.33
N LEU A 85 -1.30 7.38 18.08
CA LEU A 85 -2.66 6.92 17.74
C LEU A 85 -3.14 7.46 16.39
N GLU A 86 -2.86 8.74 16.06
CA GLU A 86 -3.19 9.31 14.75
C GLU A 86 -2.44 8.57 13.62
N VAL A 87 -1.17 8.20 13.82
CA VAL A 87 -0.39 7.40 12.86
C VAL A 87 -0.98 5.99 12.70
N ASP A 88 -1.46 5.37 13.78
CA ASP A 88 -2.11 4.06 13.72
C ASP A 88 -3.43 4.12 12.92
N GLU A 89 -4.22 5.18 13.10
CA GLU A 89 -5.44 5.40 12.30
C GLU A 89 -5.11 5.59 10.81
N MET A 90 -4.04 6.31 10.48
CA MET A 90 -3.57 6.45 9.11
C MET A 90 -3.17 5.10 8.49
N LYS A 91 -2.58 4.18 9.25
CA LYS A 91 -2.28 2.83 8.79
C LYS A 91 -3.55 2.07 8.38
N GLU A 92 -4.63 2.19 9.18
CA GLU A 92 -5.91 1.56 8.84
C GLU A 92 -6.58 2.25 7.64
N GLU A 93 -6.43 3.57 7.49
CA GLU A 93 -6.91 4.31 6.31
C GLU A 93 -6.17 3.86 5.04
N ILE A 94 -4.85 3.72 5.08
CA ILE A 94 -4.07 3.18 3.95
C ILE A 94 -4.50 1.75 3.64
N LEU A 95 -4.79 0.92 4.64
CA LEU A 95 -5.31 -0.43 4.41
C LEU A 95 -6.67 -0.39 3.69
N SER A 96 -7.53 0.56 4.03
CA SER A 96 -8.80 0.78 3.34
C SER A 96 -8.59 1.19 1.88
N VAL A 97 -7.68 2.13 1.62
CA VAL A 97 -7.29 2.55 0.26
C VAL A 97 -6.71 1.39 -0.53
N ALA A 98 -5.80 0.61 0.07
CA ALA A 98 -5.18 -0.56 -0.54
C ALA A 98 -6.19 -1.68 -0.90
N ASN A 99 -7.34 -1.71 -0.22
CA ASN A 99 -8.45 -2.62 -0.48
C ASN A 99 -9.63 -1.94 -1.21
N ALA A 100 -9.39 -0.81 -1.90
CA ALA A 100 -10.43 -0.12 -2.64
C ALA A 100 -10.96 -0.96 -3.80
N GLN A 101 -12.27 -0.86 -4.04
CA GLN A 101 -13.00 -1.56 -5.10
C GLN A 101 -13.59 -0.58 -6.10
N ASP A 102 -13.75 -1.02 -7.33
CA ASP A 102 -14.53 -0.31 -8.34
C ASP A 102 -16.04 -0.54 -8.15
N SER A 103 -16.87 0.09 -9.00
CA SER A 103 -18.33 -0.03 -8.98
C SER A 103 -18.84 -1.47 -9.20
N ASN A 104 -18.01 -2.35 -9.73
CA ASN A 104 -18.33 -3.75 -9.97
C ASN A 104 -17.88 -4.66 -8.82
N GLY A 105 -17.32 -4.11 -7.75
CA GLY A 105 -16.77 -4.85 -6.61
C GLY A 105 -15.41 -5.49 -6.88
N SER A 106 -14.72 -5.08 -7.95
CA SER A 106 -13.37 -5.58 -8.27
C SER A 106 -12.31 -4.75 -7.58
N TYR A 107 -11.37 -5.38 -6.88
CA TYR A 107 -10.28 -4.71 -6.22
C TYR A 107 -9.30 -4.06 -7.22
N LEU A 108 -8.85 -2.85 -6.90
CA LEU A 108 -7.99 -2.05 -7.79
C LEU A 108 -6.53 -2.48 -7.76
N PHE A 109 -6.06 -2.97 -6.61
CA PHE A 109 -4.65 -3.26 -6.33
C PHE A 109 -4.34 -4.75 -6.17
N SER A 110 -5.24 -5.62 -6.64
CA SER A 110 -5.11 -7.10 -6.51
C SER A 110 -4.45 -7.78 -7.70
N GLY A 111 -4.05 -7.04 -8.73
CA GLY A 111 -3.56 -7.58 -9.98
C GLY A 111 -4.68 -8.22 -10.83
N TYR A 112 -4.47 -9.45 -11.30
CA TYR A 112 -5.50 -10.22 -12.00
C TYR A 112 -6.53 -10.86 -11.06
N LYS A 113 -6.22 -10.99 -9.76
CA LYS A 113 -7.11 -11.59 -8.76
C LYS A 113 -8.14 -10.60 -8.22
N THR A 114 -8.88 -9.93 -9.09
CA THR A 114 -9.77 -8.82 -8.76
C THR A 114 -10.89 -9.16 -7.77
N SER A 115 -11.17 -10.45 -7.54
CA SER A 115 -12.21 -10.91 -6.59
C SER A 115 -11.66 -11.21 -5.18
N ILE A 116 -10.35 -11.11 -4.96
CA ILE A 116 -9.72 -11.45 -3.68
C ILE A 116 -9.25 -10.16 -3.00
N ILE A 117 -9.53 -10.03 -1.70
CA ILE A 117 -9.03 -8.92 -0.88
C ILE A 117 -7.49 -8.90 -0.96
N PRO A 118 -6.89 -7.83 -1.51
CA PRO A 118 -5.44 -7.82 -1.75
C PRO A 118 -4.61 -7.74 -0.47
N PHE A 119 -5.04 -7.00 0.54
CA PHE A 119 -4.30 -6.81 1.79
C PHE A 119 -5.10 -7.30 2.98
N VAL A 120 -4.59 -8.30 3.66
CA VAL A 120 -5.26 -8.96 4.80
C VAL A 120 -4.37 -8.89 6.03
N LYS A 121 -4.95 -8.43 7.14
CA LYS A 121 -4.32 -8.42 8.46
C LYS A 121 -4.35 -9.84 9.04
N ASP A 122 -3.20 -10.34 9.48
CA ASP A 122 -3.10 -11.62 10.14
C ASP A 122 -3.35 -11.52 11.66
N ILE A 123 -3.28 -12.65 12.35
CA ILE A 123 -3.53 -12.72 13.80
C ILE A 123 -2.47 -11.92 14.59
N ALA A 124 -1.26 -11.79 14.05
CA ALA A 124 -0.18 -11.01 14.64
C ALA A 124 -0.30 -9.50 14.36
N GLY A 125 -1.28 -9.09 13.54
CA GLY A 125 -1.48 -7.70 13.13
C GLY A 125 -0.71 -7.30 11.88
N SER A 126 0.12 -8.16 11.31
CA SER A 126 0.87 -7.89 10.10
C SER A 126 -0.02 -7.90 8.85
N ILE A 127 0.21 -6.98 7.93
CA ILE A 127 -0.59 -6.85 6.72
C ILE A 127 0.11 -7.56 5.57
N ASN A 128 -0.55 -8.61 5.05
CA ASN A 128 -0.03 -9.49 4.02
C ASN A 128 -0.74 -9.27 2.68
N TYR A 129 0.03 -9.19 1.59
CA TYR A 129 -0.51 -9.13 0.24
C TYR A 129 -0.90 -10.52 -0.28
N LYS A 130 -2.13 -10.66 -0.76
CA LYS A 130 -2.73 -11.90 -1.30
C LYS A 130 -3.04 -11.81 -2.80
N GLY A 131 -2.86 -10.63 -3.39
CA GLY A 131 -3.04 -10.42 -4.82
C GLY A 131 -1.95 -11.11 -5.66
N ASP A 132 -1.89 -10.74 -6.93
CA ASP A 132 -0.78 -11.07 -7.80
C ASP A 132 -0.19 -9.78 -8.43
N ARG A 133 0.92 -9.92 -9.15
CA ARG A 133 1.60 -8.78 -9.80
C ARG A 133 1.15 -8.54 -11.24
N GLY A 134 -0.02 -9.05 -11.61
CA GLY A 134 -0.59 -8.85 -12.94
C GLY A 134 -1.09 -7.42 -13.13
N ILE A 135 -1.01 -6.93 -14.35
CA ILE A 135 -1.57 -5.64 -14.76
C ILE A 135 -2.68 -5.93 -15.77
N ALA A 136 -3.93 -5.72 -15.36
CA ALA A 136 -5.07 -5.88 -16.25
C ALA A 136 -5.13 -4.73 -17.24
N SER A 137 -5.49 -5.04 -18.47
CA SER A 137 -5.55 -4.08 -19.56
C SER A 137 -6.80 -4.28 -20.42
N LEU A 138 -7.27 -3.21 -21.04
CA LEU A 138 -8.41 -3.20 -21.94
C LEU A 138 -7.99 -2.74 -23.33
N SER A 139 -8.46 -3.44 -24.37
CA SER A 139 -8.29 -2.99 -25.76
C SER A 139 -9.20 -1.82 -26.03
N ILE A 140 -8.62 -0.66 -26.36
CA ILE A 140 -9.31 0.61 -26.65
C ILE A 140 -9.35 0.94 -28.13
N SER A 141 -8.61 0.20 -28.94
CA SER A 141 -8.68 0.16 -30.40
C SER A 141 -8.11 -1.16 -30.91
N GLU A 142 -8.09 -1.36 -32.23
CA GLU A 142 -7.55 -2.55 -32.84
C GLU A 142 -6.06 -2.81 -32.49
N SER A 143 -5.27 -1.73 -32.28
CA SER A 143 -3.83 -1.79 -32.04
C SER A 143 -3.39 -1.20 -30.69
N ARG A 144 -4.33 -0.73 -29.86
CA ARG A 144 -3.99 -0.07 -28.59
C ARG A 144 -4.68 -0.71 -27.41
N VAL A 145 -3.88 -0.94 -26.39
CA VAL A 145 -4.31 -1.50 -25.11
C VAL A 145 -3.99 -0.47 -24.02
N MET A 146 -4.87 -0.31 -23.05
CA MET A 146 -4.69 0.57 -21.90
C MET A 146 -4.65 -0.25 -20.63
N GLU A 147 -3.62 -0.06 -19.82
CA GLU A 147 -3.51 -0.64 -18.49
C GLU A 147 -4.51 0.03 -17.55
N THR A 148 -5.23 -0.77 -16.76
CA THR A 148 -6.33 -0.30 -15.90
C THR A 148 -6.20 -0.70 -14.44
N THR A 149 -5.11 -1.40 -14.08
CA THR A 149 -4.78 -1.79 -12.70
C THR A 149 -3.34 -1.46 -12.39
N LEU A 150 -3.03 -1.38 -11.08
CA LEU A 150 -1.67 -1.28 -10.56
C LEU A 150 -1.35 -2.51 -9.71
N ASP A 151 -0.06 -2.89 -9.69
CA ASP A 151 0.43 -3.92 -8.77
C ASP A 151 0.50 -3.34 -7.34
N GLY A 152 -0.45 -3.75 -6.49
CA GLY A 152 -0.47 -3.35 -5.10
C GLY A 152 0.75 -3.84 -4.31
N GLY A 153 1.31 -4.99 -4.66
CA GLY A 153 2.51 -5.50 -4.02
C GLY A 153 3.70 -4.57 -4.22
N THR A 154 3.89 -4.05 -5.43
CA THR A 154 4.96 -3.07 -5.69
C THR A 154 4.66 -1.72 -5.05
N LEU A 155 3.42 -1.25 -5.08
CA LEU A 155 3.05 0.05 -4.55
C LEU A 155 3.16 0.13 -3.02
N PHE A 156 2.66 -0.89 -2.30
CA PHE A 156 2.53 -0.86 -0.84
C PHE A 156 3.61 -1.66 -0.09
N GLN A 157 4.32 -2.59 -0.76
CA GLN A 157 5.31 -3.47 -0.11
C GLN A 157 6.75 -3.30 -0.64
N ALA A 158 6.96 -2.44 -1.62
CA ALA A 158 8.29 -2.20 -2.17
C ALA A 158 8.72 -0.73 -2.03
N VAL A 159 8.30 -0.07 -0.96
CA VAL A 159 8.77 1.27 -0.61
C VAL A 159 10.24 1.17 -0.22
N LYS A 160 11.07 2.10 -0.70
CA LYS A 160 12.50 2.10 -0.36
C LYS A 160 12.70 2.64 1.04
N GLY A 161 13.20 1.79 1.91
CA GLY A 161 13.66 2.15 3.25
C GLY A 161 14.99 2.93 3.23
N PRO A 162 15.43 3.42 4.40
CA PRO A 162 16.63 4.25 4.53
C PRO A 162 17.92 3.59 4.02
N THR A 163 18.02 2.27 4.11
CA THR A 163 19.20 1.48 3.68
C THR A 163 19.01 0.89 2.27
N GLY A 164 17.90 1.25 1.59
CA GLY A 164 17.60 0.83 0.22
C GLY A 164 16.86 -0.50 0.10
N GLU A 165 16.52 -1.15 1.22
CA GLU A 165 15.67 -2.33 1.28
C GLU A 165 14.23 -2.02 0.88
N ASN A 166 13.47 -3.05 0.51
CA ASN A 166 12.04 -2.91 0.28
C ASN A 166 11.29 -3.11 1.61
N VAL A 167 10.55 -2.10 2.02
CA VAL A 167 9.75 -2.10 3.25
C VAL A 167 8.28 -1.92 2.89
N SER A 168 7.40 -2.55 3.65
CA SER A 168 5.96 -2.30 3.55
C SER A 168 5.63 -0.93 4.13
N VAL A 169 4.78 -0.16 3.46
CA VAL A 169 4.27 1.11 3.99
C VAL A 169 3.57 0.93 5.34
N PHE A 170 2.90 -0.20 5.54
CA PHE A 170 2.24 -0.55 6.80
C PHE A 170 3.25 -0.77 7.92
N GLN A 171 4.34 -1.50 7.64
CA GLN A 171 5.42 -1.71 8.61
C GLN A 171 6.11 -0.40 8.94
N MET A 172 6.36 0.45 7.95
CA MET A 172 6.98 1.75 8.17
C MET A 172 6.14 2.64 9.10
N LEU A 173 4.82 2.69 8.92
CA LEU A 173 3.94 3.45 9.83
C LEU A 173 3.88 2.85 11.23
N GLU A 174 3.92 1.52 11.34
CA GLU A 174 3.99 0.83 12.63
C GLU A 174 5.28 1.16 13.37
N ASP A 175 6.41 1.14 12.67
CA ASP A 175 7.72 1.50 13.23
C ASP A 175 7.76 2.98 13.65
N ILE A 176 7.13 3.89 12.87
CA ILE A 176 6.98 5.31 13.22
C ILE A 176 6.14 5.45 14.50
N SER A 177 4.97 4.84 14.56
CA SER A 177 4.09 4.87 15.73
C SER A 177 4.79 4.33 16.97
N TYR A 178 5.48 3.21 16.85
CA TYR A 178 6.29 2.63 17.93
C TYR A 178 7.40 3.59 18.38
N SER A 179 8.13 4.19 17.44
CA SER A 179 9.21 5.12 17.74
C SER A 179 8.73 6.36 18.49
N ILE A 180 7.56 6.90 18.09
CA ILE A 180 6.92 8.05 18.75
C ILE A 180 6.60 7.70 20.22
N ARG A 181 6.03 6.52 20.47
CA ARG A 181 5.70 6.06 21.83
C ARG A 181 6.94 5.84 22.70
N THR A 182 7.98 5.27 22.12
CA THR A 182 9.21 4.94 22.86
C THR A 182 10.15 6.13 23.06
N ALA A 183 10.03 7.18 22.22
CA ALA A 183 10.81 8.41 22.39
C ALA A 183 10.43 9.22 23.64
N SER A 184 9.36 8.86 24.35
CA SER A 184 8.87 9.60 25.52
C SER A 184 9.60 9.20 26.81
N GLY A 185 10.75 9.81 27.03
CA GLY A 185 11.28 10.08 28.38
C GLY A 185 11.82 8.92 29.20
N GLY A 186 13.11 8.76 29.22
CA GLY A 186 13.85 8.11 30.30
C GLY A 186 14.01 6.59 30.21
N VAL A 187 13.30 5.91 29.34
CA VAL A 187 13.54 4.47 29.04
C VAL A 187 13.81 4.34 27.54
N ASN A 188 15.08 4.17 27.20
CA ASN A 188 15.42 3.80 25.83
C ASN A 188 15.31 2.28 25.70
N SER A 189 14.36 1.79 24.87
CA SER A 189 14.27 0.37 24.57
C SER A 189 14.91 0.09 23.22
N ILE A 190 15.82 -0.87 23.19
CA ILE A 190 16.43 -1.37 21.96
C ILE A 190 15.89 -2.78 21.74
N LYS A 191 15.20 -2.98 20.62
CA LYS A 191 14.77 -4.31 20.21
C LYS A 191 15.82 -4.88 19.26
N ALA A 192 16.61 -5.84 19.74
CA ALA A 192 17.51 -6.59 18.90
C ALA A 192 16.84 -7.89 18.47
N THR A 193 16.66 -8.06 17.16
CA THR A 193 16.15 -9.30 16.57
C THR A 193 17.32 -9.99 15.86
N GLY A 194 17.79 -11.11 16.43
CA GLY A 194 18.89 -11.89 15.84
C GLY A 194 20.28 -11.47 16.32
N VAL A 195 21.23 -12.33 16.06
CA VAL A 195 22.56 -12.38 16.65
C VAL A 195 23.40 -11.12 16.41
N ALA A 196 24.00 -10.61 17.46
CA ALA A 196 25.43 -10.28 17.59
C ALA A 196 25.91 -8.84 17.51
N GLU A 197 25.16 -7.81 17.17
CA GLU A 197 25.73 -6.47 17.31
C GLU A 197 24.68 -5.45 17.75
N LEU A 198 24.81 -5.00 19.02
CA LEU A 198 24.03 -3.90 19.57
C LEU A 198 24.79 -2.61 19.29
N THR A 199 24.33 -1.82 18.32
CA THR A 199 24.88 -0.49 18.06
C THR A 199 24.05 0.55 18.79
N PHE A 200 24.69 1.34 19.64
CA PHE A 200 24.05 2.41 20.39
C PHE A 200 24.29 3.74 19.67
N GLU A 201 23.25 4.36 19.15
CA GLU A 201 23.38 5.69 18.52
C GLU A 201 23.18 6.84 19.49
N ASN A 202 22.61 6.60 20.69
CA ASN A 202 22.34 7.64 21.66
C ASN A 202 23.14 7.41 22.97
N LYS A 203 23.98 8.38 23.33
CA LYS A 203 24.92 8.35 24.47
C LYS A 203 24.37 8.98 25.75
N ASN A 204 23.06 9.20 25.86
CA ASN A 204 22.48 9.84 27.03
C ASN A 204 22.40 8.87 28.22
N PRO A 205 22.82 9.29 29.45
CA PRO A 205 22.60 8.50 30.65
C PRO A 205 21.09 8.34 30.91
N GLY A 206 20.67 7.16 31.32
CA GLY A 206 19.27 6.86 31.60
C GLY A 206 19.04 5.38 31.85
N THR A 207 17.78 5.00 32.05
CA THR A 207 17.39 3.60 32.19
C THR A 207 17.21 2.98 30.79
N TRP A 208 17.92 1.90 30.53
CA TRP A 208 17.90 1.18 29.27
C TRP A 208 17.25 -0.18 29.45
N SER A 209 16.30 -0.50 28.59
CA SER A 209 15.65 -1.81 28.51
C SER A 209 16.02 -2.48 27.19
N PHE A 210 16.47 -3.73 27.26
CA PHE A 210 16.87 -4.53 26.12
C PHE A 210 16.01 -5.78 26.04
N ASP A 211 15.36 -5.98 24.92
CA ASP A 211 14.67 -7.21 24.59
C ASP A 211 15.51 -8.03 23.61
N LEU A 212 16.09 -9.12 24.10
CA LEU A 212 16.81 -10.08 23.29
C LEU A 212 15.84 -11.18 22.84
N THR A 213 15.53 -11.21 21.56
CA THR A 213 14.66 -12.25 20.99
C THR A 213 15.51 -13.21 20.17
N GLY A 214 15.57 -14.48 20.57
CA GLY A 214 16.26 -15.54 19.85
C GLY A 214 15.41 -16.80 19.72
N ASN A 215 15.96 -17.87 19.13
CA ASN A 215 15.27 -19.16 18.93
C ASN A 215 14.81 -19.85 20.24
N LEU A 216 15.22 -19.37 21.40
CA LEU A 216 14.88 -19.91 22.72
C LEU A 216 13.91 -19.03 23.52
N GLY A 217 13.39 -17.96 22.94
CA GLY A 217 12.45 -17.06 23.61
C GLY A 217 12.96 -15.62 23.71
N THR A 218 12.20 -14.78 24.40
CA THR A 218 12.55 -13.37 24.66
C THR A 218 13.07 -13.22 26.07
N ALA A 219 14.28 -12.67 26.22
CA ALA A 219 14.80 -12.24 27.50
C ALA A 219 14.82 -10.71 27.57
N SER A 220 14.25 -10.15 28.62
CA SER A 220 14.23 -8.69 28.85
C SER A 220 15.28 -8.37 29.94
N ILE A 221 16.23 -7.50 29.62
CA ILE A 221 17.24 -7.02 30.55
C ILE A 221 17.02 -5.52 30.72
N THR A 222 16.70 -5.10 31.93
CA THR A 222 16.61 -3.67 32.29
C THR A 222 17.82 -3.28 33.12
N THR A 223 18.50 -2.23 32.72
CA THR A 223 19.66 -1.71 33.47
C THR A 223 19.68 -0.19 33.44
N GLU A 224 20.28 0.38 34.51
CA GLU A 224 20.53 1.81 34.60
C GLU A 224 21.98 2.08 34.21
N ILE A 225 22.18 2.88 33.16
CA ILE A 225 23.52 3.31 32.76
C ILE A 225 23.79 4.64 33.42
N THR A 226 24.64 4.56 34.46
CA THR A 226 25.20 5.71 35.15
C THR A 226 26.63 5.94 34.63
N GLY A 227 26.78 6.53 33.45
CA GLY A 227 28.13 6.79 32.93
C GLY A 227 28.09 7.19 31.44
N GLU A 228 29.22 7.71 30.97
CA GLU A 228 29.33 8.30 29.63
C GLU A 228 29.66 7.28 28.51
N ASP A 229 29.96 6.01 28.83
CA ASP A 229 30.37 5.04 27.81
C ASP A 229 29.52 3.77 27.81
N PRO A 230 28.62 3.64 26.82
CA PRO A 230 27.80 2.44 26.64
C PRO A 230 28.60 1.20 26.20
N SER A 231 29.87 1.32 25.81
CA SER A 231 30.69 0.19 25.38
C SER A 231 31.07 -0.75 26.51
N GLU A 232 31.13 -0.28 27.76
CA GLU A 232 31.33 -1.13 28.92
C GLU A 232 30.15 -2.04 29.24
N PHE A 233 28.95 -1.60 28.92
CA PHE A 233 27.70 -2.36 29.10
C PHE A 233 27.63 -3.56 28.15
N VAL A 234 28.00 -3.37 26.89
CA VAL A 234 28.06 -4.46 25.88
C VAL A 234 29.03 -5.57 26.33
N LYS A 235 30.11 -5.22 27.00
CA LYS A 235 31.04 -6.19 27.59
C LYS A 235 30.41 -7.01 28.71
N GLN A 236 29.55 -6.43 29.53
CA GLN A 236 28.88 -7.14 30.62
C GLN A 236 27.82 -8.12 30.16
N ILE A 237 27.08 -7.80 29.07
CA ILE A 237 26.09 -8.71 28.46
C ILE A 237 26.78 -9.92 27.81
N ASN A 238 27.94 -9.73 27.19
CA ASN A 238 28.68 -10.82 26.54
C ASN A 238 29.39 -11.76 27.50
N LEU A 239 29.40 -11.46 28.79
CA LEU A 239 30.08 -12.26 29.84
C LEU A 239 29.09 -13.04 30.74
N SER A 240 27.78 -12.86 30.55
CA SER A 240 26.71 -13.58 31.25
C SER A 240 26.02 -14.57 30.32
#